data_1a72f575847e5e5ce0ff61bd4e74bc3b
#
_entry.id   1a72f575847e5e5ce0ff61bd4e74bc3b
#
_cell.length_a   1.000
_cell.length_b   1.000
_cell.length_c   1.000
_cell.angle_alpha   90.00
_cell.angle_beta   90.00
_cell.angle_gamma   90.00
#
_symmetry.space_group_name_H-M   'P 1'
#
loop_
_entity.id
_entity.type
_entity.pdbx_description
1 polymer ?
#
loop_
_entity_poly.entity_id
_entity_poly.type
_entity_poly.pdbx_seq_one_letter_code
_entity_poly.pdbx_strand_id
1 'polypeptide(L)'
;MSQRDPAGRRRISVTQVLGELLLTVGAVILLFAFYESYWTNISSGRLQDEKSSALEEKWGGGEEGERVNPRQRLTPELGEAFARIHIPAFGSDFQFAVVEGTSDEDLLAGPGRYTESQMPGQAGNFAVAGHRVGKGAPFNDLGNLQVCDAIVVETQSEWITYRVLPIDVEGDARRAEATGCLTPEQVERVSGGEYAGVQGRTITLPGDVEVINPVPGESAFAPTPELESLVTLTTCHPQFSNAERMIVHAMEVESTPKIAGEIPAVLLEEN
;
A
#
# COMPACT_ATOMS: atom_id res chain seq x y z
N MET A 1 -20.50 -79.11 -5.53
CA MET A 1 -19.33 -78.49 -6.17
C MET A 1 -19.76 -77.14 -6.72
N SER A 2 -19.43 -76.09 -5.98
CA SER A 2 -19.77 -74.70 -6.36
C SER A 2 -18.56 -74.12 -7.09
N GLN A 3 -18.69 -73.84 -8.39
CA GLN A 3 -17.68 -73.13 -9.18
C GLN A 3 -17.69 -71.68 -8.78
N ARG A 4 -16.56 -71.18 -8.25
CA ARG A 4 -16.29 -69.76 -8.08
C ARG A 4 -15.88 -69.20 -9.41
N ASP A 5 -16.67 -68.27 -9.96
CA ASP A 5 -16.30 -67.45 -11.12
C ASP A 5 -15.00 -66.69 -10.85
N PRO A 6 -14.02 -66.68 -11.76
CA PRO A 6 -12.84 -65.89 -11.61
C PRO A 6 -13.21 -64.42 -11.83
N ALA A 7 -12.92 -63.56 -10.83
CA ALA A 7 -13.07 -62.14 -10.89
C ALA A 7 -12.40 -61.56 -12.17
N GLY A 8 -13.21 -61.07 -13.09
CA GLY A 8 -12.75 -60.48 -14.34
C GLY A 8 -11.87 -59.25 -14.06
N ARG A 9 -10.62 -59.32 -14.44
CA ARG A 9 -9.70 -58.16 -14.41
C ARG A 9 -10.30 -57.04 -15.27
N ARG A 10 -10.84 -56.00 -14.64
CA ARG A 10 -11.26 -54.78 -15.33
C ARG A 10 -10.05 -54.21 -16.09
N ARG A 11 -10.10 -54.22 -17.42
CA ARG A 11 -9.11 -53.55 -18.27
C ARG A 11 -9.31 -52.02 -18.08
N ILE A 12 -8.34 -51.37 -17.47
CA ILE A 12 -8.30 -49.92 -17.36
C ILE A 12 -8.24 -49.31 -18.74
N SER A 13 -9.19 -48.51 -19.14
CA SER A 13 -9.19 -47.86 -20.46
C SER A 13 -8.33 -46.57 -20.39
N VAL A 14 -7.68 -46.26 -21.52
CA VAL A 14 -6.86 -45.04 -21.64
C VAL A 14 -7.70 -43.79 -21.34
N THR A 15 -8.98 -43.78 -21.73
CA THR A 15 -9.91 -42.70 -21.46
C THR A 15 -10.23 -42.54 -19.98
N GLN A 16 -10.30 -43.66 -19.24
CA GLN A 16 -10.50 -43.65 -17.79
C GLN A 16 -9.27 -43.04 -17.07
N VAL A 17 -8.06 -43.46 -17.45
CA VAL A 17 -6.81 -42.92 -16.88
C VAL A 17 -6.69 -41.41 -17.16
N LEU A 18 -6.99 -41.01 -18.41
CA LEU A 18 -6.95 -39.60 -18.78
C LEU A 18 -8.00 -38.77 -18.00
N GLY A 19 -9.20 -39.32 -17.81
CA GLY A 19 -10.27 -38.65 -16.99
C GLY A 19 -9.88 -38.50 -15.54
N GLU A 20 -9.31 -39.54 -14.92
CA GLU A 20 -8.82 -39.50 -13.53
C GLU A 20 -7.66 -38.52 -13.37
N LEU A 21 -6.74 -38.46 -14.35
CA LEU A 21 -5.64 -37.48 -14.34
C LEU A 21 -6.14 -36.04 -14.42
N LEU A 22 -7.08 -35.78 -15.35
CA LEU A 22 -7.69 -34.42 -15.47
C LEU A 22 -8.43 -34.02 -14.25
N LEU A 23 -9.19 -34.91 -13.61
CA LEU A 23 -9.88 -34.65 -12.34
C LEU A 23 -8.88 -34.36 -11.21
N THR A 24 -7.80 -35.13 -11.13
CA THR A 24 -6.77 -34.91 -10.10
C THR A 24 -6.07 -33.55 -10.29
N VAL A 25 -5.66 -33.25 -11.52
CA VAL A 25 -5.06 -31.94 -11.85
C VAL A 25 -6.02 -30.79 -11.56
N GLY A 26 -7.30 -30.93 -11.95
CA GLY A 26 -8.33 -29.93 -11.65
C GLY A 26 -8.53 -29.73 -10.16
N ALA A 27 -8.59 -30.81 -9.37
CA ALA A 27 -8.69 -30.74 -7.91
C ALA A 27 -7.46 -30.06 -7.28
N VAL A 28 -6.26 -30.37 -7.74
CA VAL A 28 -5.01 -29.73 -7.26
C VAL A 28 -5.01 -28.23 -7.55
N ILE A 29 -5.42 -27.83 -8.76
CA ILE A 29 -5.51 -26.41 -9.15
C ILE A 29 -6.53 -25.68 -8.27
N LEU A 30 -7.69 -26.27 -8.00
CA LEU A 30 -8.72 -25.69 -7.15
C LEU A 30 -8.24 -25.56 -5.69
N LEU A 31 -7.57 -26.59 -5.16
CA LEU A 31 -6.99 -26.55 -3.82
C LEU A 31 -5.88 -25.51 -3.71
N PHE A 32 -5.05 -25.37 -4.75
CA PHE A 32 -4.01 -24.34 -4.81
C PHE A 32 -4.63 -22.94 -4.86
N ALA A 33 -5.63 -22.71 -5.71
CA ALA A 33 -6.32 -21.43 -5.80
C ALA A 33 -7.02 -21.06 -4.46
N PHE A 34 -7.62 -22.05 -3.79
CA PHE A 34 -8.20 -21.87 -2.46
C PHE A 34 -7.13 -21.53 -1.40
N TYR A 35 -6.00 -22.24 -1.42
CA TYR A 35 -4.86 -21.98 -0.53
C TYR A 35 -4.33 -20.56 -0.71
N GLU A 36 -4.04 -20.15 -1.95
CA GLU A 36 -3.53 -18.81 -2.25
C GLU A 36 -4.52 -17.69 -1.89
N SER A 37 -5.81 -17.90 -2.12
CA SER A 37 -6.84 -16.88 -1.88
C SER A 37 -7.29 -16.79 -0.43
N TYR A 38 -7.27 -17.88 0.32
CA TYR A 38 -7.88 -17.95 1.64
C TYR A 38 -6.84 -18.03 2.77
N TRP A 39 -5.87 -18.93 2.62
CA TRP A 39 -4.88 -19.16 3.67
C TRP A 39 -3.90 -17.98 3.81
N THR A 40 -3.44 -17.44 2.68
CA THR A 40 -2.53 -16.28 2.69
C THR A 40 -3.20 -15.04 3.29
N ASN A 41 -4.49 -14.80 3.02
CA ASN A 41 -5.22 -13.68 3.60
C ASN A 41 -5.42 -13.81 5.12
N ILE A 42 -5.74 -15.01 5.62
CA ILE A 42 -5.84 -15.27 7.07
C ILE A 42 -4.48 -15.05 7.76
N SER A 43 -3.41 -15.53 7.15
CA SER A 43 -2.05 -15.35 7.68
C SER A 43 -1.65 -13.89 7.74
N SER A 44 -1.88 -13.14 6.65
CA SER A 44 -1.61 -11.70 6.59
C SER A 44 -2.46 -10.91 7.58
N GLY A 45 -3.76 -11.25 7.72
CA GLY A 45 -4.63 -10.61 8.71
C GLY A 45 -4.08 -10.72 10.13
N ARG A 46 -3.63 -11.92 10.53
CA ARG A 46 -3.04 -12.14 11.86
C ARG A 46 -1.76 -11.33 12.06
N LEU A 47 -0.88 -11.29 11.06
CA LEU A 47 0.36 -10.51 11.13
C LEU A 47 0.04 -9.01 11.20
N GLN A 48 -0.95 -8.54 10.46
CA GLN A 48 -1.40 -7.15 10.50
C GLN A 48 -1.99 -6.78 11.86
N ASP A 49 -2.79 -7.66 12.46
CA ASP A 49 -3.32 -7.49 13.81
C ASP A 49 -2.20 -7.45 14.86
N GLU A 50 -1.19 -8.32 14.72
CA GLU A 50 0.00 -8.32 15.58
C GLU A 50 0.79 -7.02 15.45
N LYS A 51 1.04 -6.56 14.21
CA LYS A 51 1.76 -5.31 13.96
C LYS A 51 0.97 -4.09 14.43
N SER A 52 -0.34 -4.06 14.24
CA SER A 52 -1.21 -2.98 14.74
C SER A 52 -1.24 -2.94 16.26
N SER A 53 -1.32 -4.10 16.93
CA SER A 53 -1.30 -4.18 18.39
C SER A 53 0.05 -3.74 18.98
N ALA A 54 1.17 -4.17 18.38
CA ALA A 54 2.50 -3.75 18.78
C ALA A 54 2.70 -2.23 18.60
N LEU A 55 2.13 -1.65 17.54
CA LEU A 55 2.16 -0.22 17.29
C LEU A 55 1.36 0.55 18.36
N GLU A 56 0.16 0.06 18.72
CA GLU A 56 -0.68 0.64 19.77
C GLU A 56 -0.01 0.56 21.15
N GLU A 57 0.61 -0.57 21.48
CA GLU A 57 1.37 -0.72 22.72
C GLU A 57 2.55 0.26 22.77
N LYS A 58 3.28 0.40 21.67
CA LYS A 58 4.39 1.36 21.55
C LYS A 58 3.92 2.80 21.70
N TRP A 59 2.76 3.15 21.12
CA TRP A 59 2.20 4.49 21.21
C TRP A 59 1.51 4.77 22.55
N GLY A 60 0.91 3.74 23.20
CA GLY A 60 0.21 3.86 24.48
C GLY A 60 1.11 3.70 25.71
N GLY A 61 2.33 3.16 25.54
CA GLY A 61 3.25 2.87 26.66
C GLY A 61 4.03 4.09 27.22
N GLY A 62 3.83 5.28 26.66
CA GLY A 62 4.32 6.52 27.28
C GLY A 62 3.45 6.86 28.50
N GLU A 63 4.02 6.82 29.72
CA GLU A 63 3.36 7.38 30.92
C GLU A 63 2.88 8.79 30.61
N GLU A 64 1.68 9.15 31.10
CA GLU A 64 1.12 10.52 31.00
C GLU A 64 2.17 11.53 31.48
N GLY A 65 2.90 12.16 30.55
CA GLY A 65 3.91 13.16 30.85
C GLY A 65 5.29 12.97 30.22
N GLU A 66 5.61 11.81 29.67
CA GLU A 66 6.86 11.67 28.92
C GLU A 66 6.70 12.34 27.55
N ARG A 67 7.23 13.56 27.46
CA ARG A 67 7.29 14.30 26.21
C ARG A 67 8.19 13.54 25.26
N VAL A 68 7.60 12.84 24.29
CA VAL A 68 8.35 12.28 23.15
C VAL A 68 9.20 13.43 22.58
N ASN A 69 10.51 13.27 22.62
CA ASN A 69 11.41 14.27 22.09
C ASN A 69 11.22 14.33 20.57
N PRO A 70 10.64 15.39 19.98
CA PRO A 70 10.37 15.48 18.54
C PRO A 70 11.64 15.39 17.69
N ARG A 71 12.81 15.51 18.33
CA ARG A 71 14.14 15.39 17.68
C ARG A 71 14.69 13.96 17.69
N GLN A 72 14.06 13.05 18.41
CA GLN A 72 14.43 11.65 18.38
C GLN A 72 13.83 11.03 17.09
N ARG A 73 14.57 11.08 15.99
CA ARG A 73 14.26 10.35 14.77
C ARG A 73 14.31 8.87 15.12
N LEU A 74 13.15 8.29 15.38
CA LEU A 74 13.02 6.85 15.47
C LEU A 74 13.20 6.32 14.05
N THR A 75 14.37 5.79 13.76
CA THR A 75 14.56 4.96 12.57
C THR A 75 14.03 3.59 12.95
N PRO A 76 12.89 3.14 12.39
CA PRO A 76 12.36 1.83 12.68
C PRO A 76 13.32 0.74 12.23
N GLU A 77 13.32 -0.39 12.92
CA GLU A 77 14.04 -1.60 12.49
C GLU A 77 13.27 -2.29 11.34
N LEU A 78 13.98 -3.06 10.51
CA LEU A 78 13.34 -3.82 9.42
C LEU A 78 12.22 -4.71 9.97
N GLY A 79 11.07 -4.68 9.31
CA GLY A 79 9.85 -5.37 9.72
C GLY A 79 9.12 -4.74 10.92
N GLU A 80 9.62 -3.66 11.51
CA GLU A 80 8.97 -2.94 12.60
C GLU A 80 7.85 -2.03 12.07
N ALA A 81 6.67 -2.09 12.68
CA ALA A 81 5.59 -1.15 12.41
C ALA A 81 5.89 0.21 13.07
N PHE A 82 5.70 1.30 12.33
CA PHE A 82 6.03 2.65 12.80
C PHE A 82 4.98 3.71 12.48
N ALA A 83 4.05 3.43 11.57
CA ALA A 83 2.97 4.30 11.15
C ALA A 83 1.73 3.49 10.80
N ARG A 84 0.58 4.16 10.62
CA ARG A 84 -0.63 3.56 10.08
C ARG A 84 -1.13 4.40 8.92
N ILE A 85 -1.55 3.75 7.83
CA ILE A 85 -2.13 4.41 6.67
C ILE A 85 -3.65 4.20 6.67
N HIS A 86 -4.38 5.26 6.40
CA HIS A 86 -5.83 5.29 6.22
C HIS A 86 -6.15 5.88 4.86
N ILE A 87 -7.07 5.25 4.13
CA ILE A 87 -7.54 5.74 2.82
C ILE A 87 -9.07 5.72 2.83
N PRO A 88 -9.74 6.85 3.18
CA PRO A 88 -11.20 6.89 3.33
C PRO A 88 -11.97 6.45 2.08
N ALA A 89 -11.43 6.71 0.89
CA ALA A 89 -12.01 6.26 -0.37
C ALA A 89 -12.14 4.73 -0.51
N PHE A 90 -11.46 3.95 0.33
CA PHE A 90 -11.55 2.48 0.36
C PHE A 90 -12.48 1.95 1.46
N GLY A 91 -13.04 2.85 2.25
CA GLY A 91 -13.92 2.57 3.37
C GLY A 91 -13.45 3.24 4.66
N SER A 92 -14.37 3.57 5.54
CA SER A 92 -14.08 4.24 6.82
C SER A 92 -13.28 3.37 7.79
N ASP A 93 -13.27 2.06 7.58
CA ASP A 93 -12.52 1.06 8.36
C ASP A 93 -11.17 0.68 7.71
N PHE A 94 -10.86 1.26 6.53
CA PHE A 94 -9.60 0.97 5.86
C PHE A 94 -8.42 1.55 6.63
N GLN A 95 -7.65 0.67 7.25
CA GLN A 95 -6.42 1.02 7.93
C GLN A 95 -5.42 -0.13 7.93
N PHE A 96 -4.14 0.18 7.74
CA PHE A 96 -3.05 -0.79 7.78
C PHE A 96 -1.84 -0.21 8.50
N ALA A 97 -1.25 -0.98 9.41
CA ALA A 97 0.06 -0.67 9.95
C ALA A 97 1.11 -0.74 8.83
N VAL A 98 1.96 0.28 8.74
CA VAL A 98 3.07 0.36 7.78
C VAL A 98 4.34 -0.12 8.48
N VAL A 99 5.02 -1.09 7.86
CA VAL A 99 6.28 -1.64 8.35
C VAL A 99 7.48 -1.05 7.62
N GLU A 100 8.64 -1.12 8.24
CA GLU A 100 9.90 -0.76 7.60
C GLU A 100 10.41 -1.90 6.72
N GLY A 101 10.68 -1.62 5.44
CA GLY A 101 11.18 -2.61 4.47
C GLY A 101 10.10 -3.09 3.51
N THR A 102 10.55 -3.67 2.40
CA THR A 102 9.72 -4.15 1.30
C THR A 102 10.07 -5.58 0.86
N SER A 103 10.68 -6.37 1.74
CA SER A 103 10.88 -7.79 1.48
C SER A 103 9.54 -8.54 1.40
N ASP A 104 9.55 -9.75 0.84
CA ASP A 104 8.33 -10.58 0.81
C ASP A 104 7.75 -10.84 2.21
N GLU A 105 8.62 -10.93 3.23
CA GLU A 105 8.22 -11.11 4.63
C GLU A 105 7.58 -9.85 5.20
N ASP A 106 8.16 -8.66 4.94
CA ASP A 106 7.61 -7.38 5.36
C ASP A 106 6.23 -7.15 4.73
N LEU A 107 6.13 -7.33 3.41
CA LEU A 107 4.89 -7.14 2.66
C LEU A 107 3.80 -8.17 2.99
N LEU A 108 4.15 -9.31 3.58
CA LEU A 108 3.16 -10.26 4.11
C LEU A 108 2.47 -9.71 5.35
N ALA A 109 3.16 -8.90 6.14
CA ALA A 109 2.62 -8.24 7.33
C ALA A 109 1.75 -7.01 7.00
N GLY A 110 2.00 -6.32 5.88
CA GLY A 110 1.25 -5.14 5.47
C GLY A 110 1.99 -4.26 4.46
N PRO A 111 1.55 -3.01 4.25
CA PRO A 111 2.30 -2.04 3.47
C PRO A 111 3.68 -1.81 4.06
N GLY A 112 4.71 -1.78 3.21
CA GLY A 112 6.09 -1.62 3.62
C GLY A 112 6.75 -0.39 3.01
N ARG A 113 7.52 0.38 3.83
CA ARG A 113 8.27 1.54 3.35
C ARG A 113 9.52 1.10 2.59
N TYR A 114 9.80 1.76 1.48
CA TYR A 114 11.11 1.68 0.84
C TYR A 114 12.14 2.39 1.74
N THR A 115 13.13 1.64 2.22
CA THR A 115 14.10 2.12 3.22
C THR A 115 14.92 3.33 2.78
N GLU A 116 15.08 3.52 1.47
CA GLU A 116 15.76 4.66 0.86
C GLU A 116 14.88 5.92 0.77
N SER A 117 13.56 5.78 0.95
CA SER A 117 12.62 6.89 0.89
C SER A 117 12.56 7.66 2.23
N GLN A 118 11.92 8.83 2.24
CA GLN A 118 11.77 9.66 3.43
C GLN A 118 10.75 9.06 4.40
N MET A 119 10.77 9.52 5.65
CA MET A 119 9.72 9.23 6.62
C MET A 119 8.48 10.10 6.36
N PRO A 120 7.29 9.71 6.83
CA PRO A 120 6.08 10.52 6.69
C PRO A 120 6.29 11.96 7.17
N GLY A 121 5.76 12.94 6.44
CA GLY A 121 5.85 14.37 6.78
C GLY A 121 7.23 15.01 6.55
N GLN A 122 8.21 14.26 6.05
CA GLN A 122 9.52 14.83 5.71
C GLN A 122 9.51 15.34 4.27
N ALA A 123 10.23 16.44 4.04
CA ALA A 123 10.49 16.95 2.69
C ALA A 123 11.09 15.86 1.79
N GLY A 124 10.49 15.67 0.63
CA GLY A 124 10.79 14.59 -0.31
C GLY A 124 9.66 13.58 -0.41
N ASN A 125 9.94 12.29 -0.51
CA ASN A 125 8.96 11.29 -0.88
C ASN A 125 8.96 10.10 0.09
N PHE A 126 7.86 9.92 0.83
CA PHE A 126 7.57 8.74 1.63
C PHE A 126 6.96 7.66 0.73
N ALA A 127 7.72 6.65 0.36
CA ALA A 127 7.28 5.63 -0.59
C ALA A 127 6.95 4.31 0.11
N VAL A 128 5.80 3.73 -0.24
CA VAL A 128 5.22 2.53 0.39
C VAL A 128 4.78 1.53 -0.68
N ALA A 129 5.24 0.29 -0.55
CA ALA A 129 4.78 -0.83 -1.37
C ALA A 129 3.67 -1.60 -0.66
N GLY A 130 2.76 -2.21 -1.44
CA GLY A 130 1.75 -3.10 -0.90
C GLY A 130 1.22 -4.07 -1.94
N HIS A 131 0.76 -5.25 -1.48
CA HIS A 131 0.18 -6.25 -2.37
C HIS A 131 -1.14 -5.78 -2.97
N ARG A 132 -1.37 -6.17 -4.23
CA ARG A 132 -2.63 -5.90 -4.94
C ARG A 132 -3.63 -7.04 -4.82
N VAL A 133 -3.16 -8.27 -4.69
CA VAL A 133 -3.99 -9.47 -4.58
C VAL A 133 -3.39 -10.44 -3.57
N GLY A 134 -4.24 -11.13 -2.83
CA GLY A 134 -3.80 -12.02 -1.75
C GLY A 134 -3.07 -11.27 -0.62
N LYS A 135 -2.67 -11.98 0.40
CA LYS A 135 -1.83 -11.45 1.48
C LYS A 135 -2.38 -10.14 2.09
N GLY A 136 -3.72 -10.08 2.34
CA GLY A 136 -4.41 -8.89 2.84
C GLY A 136 -4.70 -7.82 1.78
N ALA A 137 -4.01 -7.85 0.63
CA ALA A 137 -4.22 -6.98 -0.53
C ALA A 137 -4.46 -5.49 -0.20
N PRO A 138 -3.60 -4.84 0.60
CA PRO A 138 -3.85 -3.48 1.08
C PRO A 138 -4.03 -2.47 -0.06
N PHE A 139 -3.46 -2.73 -1.23
CA PHE A 139 -3.52 -1.82 -2.38
C PHE A 139 -4.30 -2.41 -3.58
N ASN A 140 -5.31 -3.28 -3.29
CA ASN A 140 -6.19 -3.82 -4.33
C ASN A 140 -6.92 -2.72 -5.09
N ASP A 141 -7.44 -1.74 -4.38
CA ASP A 141 -8.30 -0.67 -4.88
C ASP A 141 -7.54 0.62 -5.24
N LEU A 142 -6.19 0.59 -5.26
CA LEU A 142 -5.36 1.76 -5.54
C LEU A 142 -5.73 2.46 -6.87
N GLY A 143 -6.21 1.70 -7.85
CA GLY A 143 -6.70 2.21 -9.12
C GLY A 143 -8.01 3.00 -9.06
N ASN A 144 -8.74 2.95 -7.95
CA ASN A 144 -10.01 3.66 -7.76
C ASN A 144 -9.82 5.07 -7.21
N LEU A 145 -8.64 5.39 -6.69
CA LEU A 145 -8.35 6.74 -6.20
C LEU A 145 -8.53 7.80 -7.29
N GLN A 146 -9.16 8.89 -6.90
CA GLN A 146 -9.38 10.06 -7.74
C GLN A 146 -8.48 11.23 -7.30
N VAL A 147 -8.37 12.24 -8.14
CA VAL A 147 -7.72 13.49 -7.76
C VAL A 147 -8.33 14.04 -6.46
N CYS A 148 -7.49 14.55 -5.58
CA CYS A 148 -7.88 15.09 -4.27
C CYS A 148 -8.36 14.06 -3.23
N ASP A 149 -8.46 12.78 -3.54
CA ASP A 149 -8.72 11.77 -2.52
C ASP A 149 -7.65 11.83 -1.42
N ALA A 150 -8.09 11.59 -0.19
CA ALA A 150 -7.21 11.68 0.96
C ALA A 150 -6.46 10.36 1.19
N ILE A 151 -5.18 10.49 1.51
CA ILE A 151 -4.35 9.45 2.12
C ILE A 151 -3.86 10.04 3.43
N VAL A 152 -4.22 9.42 4.56
CA VAL A 152 -3.84 9.91 5.88
C VAL A 152 -2.83 8.96 6.50
N VAL A 153 -1.72 9.50 6.95
CA VAL A 153 -0.69 8.72 7.67
C VAL A 153 -0.70 9.15 9.13
N GLU A 154 -1.01 8.19 9.98
CA GLU A 154 -0.96 8.31 11.43
C GLU A 154 0.42 7.88 11.92
N THR A 155 1.09 8.76 12.65
CA THR A 155 2.35 8.48 13.35
C THR A 155 2.12 8.45 14.86
N GLN A 156 3.18 8.27 15.64
CA GLN A 156 3.08 8.38 17.10
C GLN A 156 2.64 9.77 17.57
N SER A 157 3.03 10.84 16.85
CA SER A 157 2.88 12.23 17.27
C SER A 157 1.97 13.07 16.39
N GLU A 158 1.68 12.64 15.18
CA GLU A 158 1.04 13.47 14.15
C GLU A 158 0.09 12.68 13.27
N TRP A 159 -0.92 13.37 12.76
CA TRP A 159 -1.74 13.01 11.63
C TRP A 159 -1.31 13.81 10.42
N ILE A 160 -0.95 13.15 9.32
CA ILE A 160 -0.45 13.78 8.10
C ILE A 160 -1.40 13.46 6.97
N THR A 161 -2.04 14.48 6.41
CA THR A 161 -3.01 14.35 5.33
C THR A 161 -2.36 14.71 4.00
N TYR A 162 -2.38 13.76 3.08
CA TYR A 162 -1.96 13.94 1.69
C TYR A 162 -3.17 13.94 0.78
N ARG A 163 -3.09 14.67 -0.34
CA ARG A 163 -4.10 14.69 -1.40
C ARG A 163 -3.52 14.16 -2.71
N VAL A 164 -4.24 13.23 -3.33
CA VAL A 164 -3.84 12.66 -4.64
C VAL A 164 -3.69 13.76 -5.67
N LEU A 165 -2.57 13.77 -6.35
CA LEU A 165 -2.23 14.76 -7.38
C LEU A 165 -3.13 14.59 -8.63
N PRO A 166 -3.19 15.60 -9.53
CA PRO A 166 -3.90 15.51 -10.80
C PRO A 166 -3.51 14.28 -11.63
N ILE A 167 -4.52 13.63 -12.24
CA ILE A 167 -4.37 12.34 -12.94
C ILE A 167 -4.60 12.54 -14.44
N ASP A 168 -3.62 12.16 -15.27
CA ASP A 168 -3.70 12.13 -16.74
C ASP A 168 -4.11 13.47 -17.39
N VAL A 169 -3.77 14.59 -16.74
CA VAL A 169 -4.07 15.94 -17.23
C VAL A 169 -2.83 16.83 -17.21
N GLU A 170 -2.81 17.83 -18.09
CA GLU A 170 -1.74 18.80 -18.25
C GLU A 170 -2.26 20.24 -18.35
N GLY A 171 -1.36 21.22 -18.24
CA GLY A 171 -1.67 22.64 -18.43
C GLY A 171 -2.80 23.16 -17.54
N ASP A 172 -3.76 23.87 -18.12
CA ASP A 172 -4.86 24.50 -17.39
C ASP A 172 -5.79 23.46 -16.69
N ALA A 173 -5.99 22.28 -17.28
CA ALA A 173 -6.79 21.22 -16.67
C ALA A 173 -6.09 20.70 -15.39
N ARG A 174 -4.77 20.51 -15.43
CA ARG A 174 -3.98 20.09 -14.27
C ARG A 174 -4.05 21.14 -13.15
N ARG A 175 -3.94 22.41 -13.50
CA ARG A 175 -4.10 23.52 -12.55
C ARG A 175 -5.49 23.53 -11.91
N ALA A 176 -6.54 23.35 -12.72
CA ALA A 176 -7.92 23.34 -12.23
C ALA A 176 -8.16 22.19 -11.24
N GLU A 177 -7.70 20.98 -11.53
CA GLU A 177 -7.79 19.85 -10.61
C GLU A 177 -7.00 20.08 -9.32
N ALA A 178 -5.75 20.57 -9.42
CA ALA A 178 -4.90 20.85 -8.26
C ALA A 178 -5.54 21.90 -7.32
N THR A 179 -6.21 22.90 -7.85
CA THR A 179 -6.85 23.98 -7.08
C THR A 179 -7.95 23.45 -6.16
N GLY A 180 -8.49 22.25 -6.42
CA GLY A 180 -9.54 21.63 -5.61
C GLY A 180 -9.09 21.25 -4.19
N CYS A 181 -7.80 21.01 -3.97
CA CYS A 181 -7.32 20.47 -2.70
C CYS A 181 -5.89 20.86 -2.30
N LEU A 182 -5.13 21.53 -3.15
CA LEU A 182 -3.77 21.97 -2.86
C LEU A 182 -3.73 23.47 -2.51
N THR A 183 -2.71 23.89 -1.78
CA THR A 183 -2.47 25.32 -1.53
C THR A 183 -2.10 26.05 -2.81
N PRO A 184 -2.29 27.39 -2.89
CA PRO A 184 -1.91 28.16 -4.07
C PRO A 184 -0.44 27.98 -4.51
N GLU A 185 0.48 27.89 -3.53
CA GLU A 185 1.89 27.64 -3.81
C GLU A 185 2.11 26.26 -4.41
N GLN A 186 1.45 25.23 -3.86
CA GLN A 186 1.52 23.85 -4.37
C GLN A 186 0.92 23.73 -5.77
N VAL A 187 -0.19 24.45 -6.04
CA VAL A 187 -0.80 24.51 -7.39
C VAL A 187 0.21 25.01 -8.42
N GLU A 188 0.97 26.06 -8.12
CA GLU A 188 2.02 26.56 -9.03
C GLU A 188 3.11 25.50 -9.25
N ARG A 189 3.56 24.84 -8.18
CA ARG A 189 4.62 23.82 -8.23
C ARG A 189 4.21 22.58 -9.03
N VAL A 190 2.96 22.12 -8.90
CA VAL A 190 2.46 20.95 -9.65
C VAL A 190 2.00 21.28 -11.07
N SER A 191 1.72 22.57 -11.39
CA SER A 191 1.24 22.96 -12.71
C SER A 191 2.34 23.40 -13.66
N GLY A 192 3.46 23.90 -13.15
CA GLY A 192 4.54 24.44 -13.98
C GLY A 192 5.91 24.46 -13.28
N GLY A 193 5.99 23.99 -12.03
CA GLY A 193 7.22 23.87 -11.26
C GLY A 193 7.81 22.45 -11.33
N GLU A 194 8.61 22.12 -10.32
CA GLU A 194 9.38 20.87 -10.24
C GLU A 194 8.52 19.61 -10.15
N TYR A 195 7.24 19.71 -9.75
CA TYR A 195 6.30 18.59 -9.69
C TYR A 195 5.36 18.51 -10.92
N ALA A 196 5.58 19.31 -11.95
CA ALA A 196 4.71 19.33 -13.14
C ALA A 196 4.66 17.98 -13.87
N GLY A 197 5.73 17.18 -13.79
CA GLY A 197 5.79 15.84 -14.35
C GLY A 197 5.22 14.73 -13.46
N VAL A 198 4.91 15.02 -12.18
CA VAL A 198 4.46 14.00 -11.21
C VAL A 198 2.97 13.80 -11.36
N GLN A 199 2.55 12.72 -12.00
CA GLN A 199 1.13 12.37 -12.17
C GLN A 199 0.57 11.72 -10.91
N GLY A 200 -0.68 12.03 -10.56
CA GLY A 200 -1.37 11.44 -9.41
C GLY A 200 -1.52 9.93 -9.51
N ARG A 201 -1.62 9.37 -10.73
CA ARG A 201 -1.57 7.93 -10.97
C ARG A 201 -0.85 7.65 -12.29
N THR A 202 0.02 6.64 -12.29
CA THR A 202 0.74 6.18 -13.49
C THR A 202 1.00 4.68 -13.45
N ILE A 203 1.25 4.09 -14.60
CA ILE A 203 1.70 2.70 -14.75
C ILE A 203 3.14 2.73 -15.24
N THR A 204 4.03 1.99 -14.57
CA THR A 204 5.45 1.94 -14.87
C THR A 204 5.96 0.50 -14.92
N LEU A 205 7.19 0.32 -15.38
CA LEU A 205 7.87 -0.97 -15.30
C LEU A 205 8.46 -1.18 -13.88
N PRO A 206 8.67 -2.43 -13.45
CA PRO A 206 9.27 -2.72 -12.14
C PRO A 206 10.68 -2.12 -11.93
N GLY A 207 11.38 -1.79 -13.01
CA GLY A 207 12.71 -1.19 -12.99
C GLY A 207 12.72 0.33 -12.94
N ASP A 208 11.58 1.00 -13.02
CA ASP A 208 11.46 2.46 -12.99
C ASP A 208 11.48 2.94 -11.53
N VAL A 209 12.66 2.83 -10.90
CA VAL A 209 12.86 3.14 -9.48
C VAL A 209 12.80 4.63 -9.17
N GLU A 210 12.87 5.49 -10.18
CA GLU A 210 12.81 6.94 -10.03
C GLU A 210 11.48 7.43 -9.45
N VAL A 211 10.43 6.61 -9.50
CA VAL A 211 9.11 6.93 -8.91
C VAL A 211 9.14 7.11 -7.39
N ILE A 212 10.15 6.54 -6.71
CA ILE A 212 10.31 6.68 -5.26
C ILE A 212 11.37 7.71 -4.85
N ASN A 213 12.00 8.40 -5.81
CA ASN A 213 12.97 9.46 -5.51
C ASN A 213 12.30 10.67 -4.82
N PRO A 214 13.08 11.55 -4.19
CA PRO A 214 12.57 12.74 -3.47
C PRO A 214 11.63 13.62 -4.29
N VAL A 215 11.87 13.74 -5.59
CA VAL A 215 10.92 14.22 -6.60
C VAL A 215 10.70 13.06 -7.58
N PRO A 216 9.50 12.45 -7.62
CA PRO A 216 9.24 11.30 -8.48
C PRO A 216 9.53 11.58 -9.96
N GLY A 217 10.26 10.65 -10.61
CA GLY A 217 10.65 10.78 -12.01
C GLY A 217 11.95 11.55 -12.25
N GLU A 218 12.48 12.24 -11.23
CA GLU A 218 13.77 12.90 -11.30
C GLU A 218 14.90 11.97 -10.84
N SER A 219 16.14 12.33 -11.19
CA SER A 219 17.32 11.60 -10.70
C SER A 219 17.42 11.67 -9.18
N ALA A 220 17.96 10.62 -8.55
CA ALA A 220 18.13 10.57 -7.10
C ALA A 220 19.08 11.69 -6.62
N PHE A 221 18.65 12.40 -5.58
CA PHE A 221 19.44 13.42 -4.88
C PHE A 221 19.07 13.45 -3.39
N ALA A 222 19.88 14.10 -2.57
CA ALA A 222 19.55 14.30 -1.17
C ALA A 222 18.40 15.32 -1.06
N PRO A 223 17.29 14.98 -0.37
CA PRO A 223 16.16 15.89 -0.22
C PRO A 223 16.59 17.16 0.52
N THR A 224 16.06 18.29 0.09
CA THR A 224 16.25 19.59 0.75
C THR A 224 14.97 20.03 1.45
N PRO A 225 15.05 20.90 2.47
CA PRO A 225 13.87 21.34 3.21
C PRO A 225 12.83 22.11 2.39
N GLU A 226 13.20 22.58 1.20
CA GLU A 226 12.34 23.32 0.29
C GLU A 226 11.41 22.41 -0.53
N LEU A 227 11.66 21.11 -0.53
CA LEU A 227 10.78 20.15 -1.20
C LEU A 227 9.46 20.00 -0.45
N GLU A 228 8.40 19.73 -1.23
CA GLU A 228 7.14 19.24 -0.66
C GLU A 228 7.34 17.86 -0.02
N SER A 229 6.49 17.53 0.93
CA SER A 229 6.34 16.18 1.45
C SER A 229 5.34 15.44 0.58
N LEU A 230 5.77 14.32 -0.02
CA LEU A 230 4.91 13.47 -0.82
C LEU A 230 4.76 12.10 -0.17
N VAL A 231 3.66 11.42 -0.51
CA VAL A 231 3.52 9.97 -0.36
C VAL A 231 3.38 9.31 -1.73
N THR A 232 4.10 8.22 -1.91
CA THR A 232 4.00 7.37 -3.11
C THR A 232 3.55 5.97 -2.69
N LEU A 233 2.43 5.51 -3.25
CA LEU A 233 1.94 4.15 -3.06
C LEU A 233 2.22 3.32 -4.32
N THR A 234 2.81 2.13 -4.15
CA THR A 234 3.17 1.26 -5.27
C THR A 234 2.54 -0.12 -5.12
N THR A 235 2.02 -0.68 -6.20
CA THR A 235 1.50 -2.05 -6.22
C THR A 235 1.71 -2.71 -7.58
N CYS A 236 1.53 -4.02 -7.65
CA CYS A 236 1.61 -4.78 -8.91
C CYS A 236 0.48 -4.41 -9.88
N HIS A 237 0.76 -4.43 -11.17
CA HIS A 237 -0.21 -4.20 -12.25
C HIS A 237 0.08 -5.13 -13.46
N PRO A 238 -0.99 -5.58 -14.19
CA PRO A 238 -2.39 -5.66 -13.75
C PRO A 238 -2.60 -6.63 -12.58
N GLN A 239 -3.82 -6.76 -12.08
CA GLN A 239 -4.15 -7.75 -11.04
C GLN A 239 -3.70 -9.16 -11.50
N PHE A 240 -3.18 -9.96 -10.56
CA PHE A 240 -2.61 -11.30 -10.78
C PHE A 240 -1.36 -11.33 -11.68
N SER A 241 -0.74 -10.17 -11.94
CA SER A 241 0.50 -10.03 -12.69
C SER A 241 1.46 -9.10 -11.95
N ASN A 242 2.75 -9.28 -12.20
CA ASN A 242 3.82 -8.39 -11.72
C ASN A 242 4.59 -7.75 -12.88
N ALA A 243 4.00 -7.74 -14.08
CA ALA A 243 4.64 -7.21 -15.30
C ALA A 243 4.90 -5.70 -15.19
N GLU A 244 4.03 -4.99 -14.49
CA GLU A 244 4.05 -3.53 -14.32
C GLU A 244 3.82 -3.15 -12.85
N ARG A 245 3.93 -1.86 -12.57
CA ARG A 245 3.59 -1.25 -11.29
C ARG A 245 2.55 -0.16 -11.50
N MET A 246 1.53 -0.15 -10.64
CA MET A 246 0.66 1.00 -10.48
C MET A 246 1.22 1.87 -9.37
N ILE A 247 1.38 3.14 -9.66
CA ILE A 247 1.94 4.14 -8.77
C ILE A 247 0.88 5.21 -8.54
N VAL A 248 0.71 5.62 -7.28
CA VAL A 248 -0.10 6.78 -6.91
C VAL A 248 0.75 7.74 -6.12
N HIS A 249 0.72 9.02 -6.51
CA HIS A 249 1.40 10.11 -5.80
C HIS A 249 0.38 11.07 -5.19
N ALA A 250 0.63 11.44 -3.94
CA ALA A 250 -0.13 12.46 -3.25
C ALA A 250 0.81 13.42 -2.52
N MET A 251 0.37 14.66 -2.33
CA MET A 251 1.13 15.75 -1.71
C MET A 251 0.51 16.11 -0.36
N GLU A 252 1.35 16.33 0.65
CA GLU A 252 0.93 16.76 1.97
C GLU A 252 0.25 18.13 1.91
N VAL A 253 -0.91 18.21 2.54
CA VAL A 253 -1.67 19.46 2.64
C VAL A 253 -1.85 19.92 4.10
N GLU A 254 -1.73 18.99 5.04
CA GLU A 254 -1.95 19.27 6.46
C GLU A 254 -1.17 18.27 7.32
N SER A 255 -0.53 18.78 8.36
CA SER A 255 -0.02 17.97 9.47
C SER A 255 -0.53 18.55 10.78
N THR A 256 -1.16 17.69 11.61
CA THR A 256 -1.69 18.08 12.91
C THR A 256 -1.14 17.19 14.01
N PRO A 257 -0.82 17.75 15.19
CA PRO A 257 -0.41 16.95 16.35
C PRO A 257 -1.50 15.94 16.73
N LYS A 258 -1.09 14.73 17.07
CA LYS A 258 -1.99 13.71 17.56
C LYS A 258 -2.38 13.99 19.00
N ILE A 259 -3.68 14.25 19.23
CA ILE A 259 -4.28 14.47 20.54
C ILE A 259 -5.20 13.28 20.85
N ALA A 260 -5.08 12.74 22.06
CA ALA A 260 -5.88 11.56 22.45
C ALA A 260 -7.39 11.84 22.31
N GLY A 261 -8.08 10.99 21.57
CA GLY A 261 -9.51 11.10 21.30
C GLY A 261 -9.89 12.04 20.15
N GLU A 262 -8.94 12.71 19.51
CA GLU A 262 -9.17 13.52 18.31
C GLU A 262 -8.77 12.74 17.06
N ILE A 263 -9.66 12.75 16.08
CA ILE A 263 -9.46 12.11 14.76
C ILE A 263 -9.63 13.19 13.68
N PRO A 264 -8.77 13.26 12.67
CA PRO A 264 -8.92 14.21 11.57
C PRO A 264 -10.30 14.16 10.93
N ALA A 265 -10.87 15.32 10.62
CA ALA A 265 -12.20 15.42 10.02
C ALA A 265 -12.33 14.60 8.75
N VAL A 266 -11.28 14.52 7.93
CA VAL A 266 -11.22 13.76 6.70
C VAL A 266 -11.47 12.24 6.88
N LEU A 267 -11.21 11.69 8.06
CA LEU A 267 -11.48 10.29 8.39
C LEU A 267 -12.93 10.08 8.89
N LEU A 268 -13.67 11.15 9.17
CA LEU A 268 -15.04 11.13 9.64
C LEU A 268 -16.06 11.42 8.52
N GLU A 269 -15.59 11.89 7.37
CA GLU A 269 -16.42 12.15 6.19
C GLU A 269 -16.80 10.80 5.56
N GLU A 270 -18.08 10.48 5.55
CA GLU A 270 -18.62 9.35 4.78
C GLU A 270 -18.57 9.71 3.29
N ASN A 271 -17.85 8.93 2.49
CA ASN A 271 -17.84 9.03 1.04
C ASN A 271 -19.04 8.33 0.42
#